data_d5e10596c9e765c88188af98933a5ef6
#
_entry.id   d5e10596c9e765c88188af98933a5ef6
#
_cell.length_a   1.000
_cell.length_b   1.000
_cell.length_c   1.000
_cell.angle_alpha   90.00
_cell.angle_beta   90.00
_cell.angle_gamma   90.00
#
_symmetry.space_group_name_H-M   'P 1'
#
loop_
_entity.id
_entity.type
_entity.pdbx_description
1 polymer ?
#
loop_
_entity_poly.entity_id
_entity_poly.type
_entity_poly.pdbx_seq_one_letter_code
_entity_poly.pdbx_strand_id
1 'polypeptide(L)'
;MGRNPGGGGSVIIRLRVDNLTHTLVGIAISRAGFKGRLPYATTALIIAANLPDIDVVAGWNGVGFLATHRSLTHSLVALPALAVLIAWGLRWAAGYHFRRQQRQRQAHRDAVLAVGRVRSTPGEPRVKSVRLEDLWPEAAGAPDPDAAPETPPLPSWRLCLLLGFVGVGSHILLDMMTSFGVRVLWPFSQHWFAWDFMPEMDPWVWIILLFLLLAPMTLGLVGSEIGARRRPHRLSAIIALAAVTAWIGVRAFYHYRVVRLLAETEVGGHAPRKVGAFPYAGSPGLWHTVVETKGRYQLGMVDATAARLLPPALAAAPPQTLYTPAVTPQIALARSTPQAQVFLHFARFPYIYTQQRENGGTNVLITDLRFKAAHEPVNMGLLIRESANLHVQSTHLYWRGAAAALGPQP
;
A
#
# COMPACT_ATOMS: atom_id res chain seq x y z
N MET A 1 28.83 -14.72 40.93
CA MET A 1 29.06 -14.34 39.51
C MET A 1 28.10 -15.11 38.63
N GLY A 2 26.88 -14.63 38.42
CA GLY A 2 25.83 -15.21 37.59
C GLY A 2 25.61 -14.33 36.41
N ARG A 3 25.89 -14.82 35.20
CA ARG A 3 25.63 -14.14 33.94
C ARG A 3 24.12 -14.14 33.66
N ASN A 4 23.59 -12.96 33.52
CA ASN A 4 22.22 -12.67 33.07
C ASN A 4 22.17 -12.85 31.53
N PRO A 5 21.35 -13.74 30.96
CA PRO A 5 21.13 -13.80 29.53
C PRO A 5 19.90 -12.94 29.19
N GLY A 6 20.07 -11.62 29.28
CA GLY A 6 19.12 -10.67 28.71
C GLY A 6 19.28 -10.55 27.21
N GLY A 7 18.96 -11.58 26.47
CA GLY A 7 18.84 -11.54 25.03
C GLY A 7 17.46 -11.02 24.62
N GLY A 8 17.30 -9.69 24.60
CA GLY A 8 16.18 -9.05 23.92
C GLY A 8 16.29 -9.28 22.40
N GLY A 9 15.82 -10.43 21.92
CA GLY A 9 15.59 -10.64 20.51
C GLY A 9 14.50 -9.68 20.06
N SER A 10 14.88 -8.54 19.48
CA SER A 10 13.99 -7.67 18.74
C SER A 10 13.44 -8.50 17.57
N VAL A 11 12.24 -9.04 17.74
CA VAL A 11 11.44 -9.56 16.63
C VAL A 11 11.20 -8.35 15.73
N ILE A 12 12.00 -8.24 14.66
CA ILE A 12 11.77 -7.29 13.58
C ILE A 12 10.43 -7.70 12.98
N ILE A 13 9.36 -7.02 13.40
CA ILE A 13 8.05 -7.11 12.76
C ILE A 13 8.29 -6.57 11.34
N ARG A 14 8.47 -7.47 10.39
CA ARG A 14 8.44 -7.12 8.98
C ARG A 14 6.98 -6.80 8.65
N LEU A 15 6.60 -5.57 8.94
CA LEU A 15 5.36 -4.99 8.46
C LEU A 15 5.40 -5.04 6.93
N ARG A 16 4.60 -5.91 6.35
CA ARG A 16 4.43 -5.99 4.90
C ARG A 16 3.39 -4.96 4.49
N VAL A 17 3.81 -3.72 4.37
CA VAL A 17 3.05 -2.68 3.68
C VAL A 17 3.21 -2.95 2.18
N ASP A 18 2.12 -2.96 1.41
CA ASP A 18 2.18 -3.21 -0.04
C ASP A 18 2.59 -1.95 -0.82
N ASN A 19 3.76 -1.42 -0.49
CA ASN A 19 4.31 -0.27 -1.20
C ASN A 19 4.56 -0.54 -2.69
N LEU A 20 4.65 -1.82 -3.10
CA LEU A 20 4.89 -2.17 -4.49
C LEU A 20 3.65 -1.88 -5.36
N THR A 21 2.46 -2.32 -4.93
CA THR A 21 1.22 -2.04 -5.66
C THR A 21 0.99 -0.53 -5.76
N HIS A 22 1.10 0.20 -4.65
CA HIS A 22 0.92 1.66 -4.62
C HIS A 22 1.90 2.37 -5.55
N THR A 23 3.18 1.97 -5.54
CA THR A 23 4.21 2.51 -6.42
C THR A 23 3.89 2.24 -7.89
N LEU A 24 3.55 1.00 -8.25
CA LEU A 24 3.25 0.62 -9.64
C LEU A 24 1.99 1.33 -10.16
N VAL A 25 0.95 1.43 -9.34
CA VAL A 25 -0.27 2.20 -9.66
C VAL A 25 0.07 3.68 -9.83
N GLY A 26 0.88 4.27 -8.96
CA GLY A 26 1.36 5.65 -9.09
C GLY A 26 2.12 5.90 -10.41
N ILE A 27 2.99 4.97 -10.82
CA ILE A 27 3.69 5.03 -12.11
C ILE A 27 2.70 4.94 -13.28
N ALA A 28 1.73 4.02 -13.22
CA ALA A 28 0.72 3.85 -14.25
C ALA A 28 -0.14 5.12 -14.40
N ILE A 29 -0.64 5.69 -13.30
CA ILE A 29 -1.40 6.95 -13.30
C ILE A 29 -0.58 8.10 -13.88
N SER A 30 0.71 8.19 -13.49
CA SER A 30 1.62 9.22 -14.06
C SER A 30 1.70 9.11 -15.58
N ARG A 31 2.00 7.93 -16.10
CA ARG A 31 2.16 7.71 -17.53
C ARG A 31 0.85 7.89 -18.31
N ALA A 32 -0.29 7.54 -17.70
CA ALA A 32 -1.60 7.68 -18.33
C ALA A 32 -2.04 9.15 -18.48
N GLY A 33 -1.73 10.03 -17.51
CA GLY A 33 -2.33 11.37 -17.50
C GLY A 33 -1.40 12.55 -17.21
N PHE A 34 -0.32 12.37 -16.44
CA PHE A 34 0.48 13.50 -15.91
C PHE A 34 1.87 13.63 -16.53
N LYS A 35 2.48 12.53 -17.00
CA LYS A 35 3.80 12.56 -17.63
C LYS A 35 3.75 13.43 -18.90
N GLY A 36 4.67 14.39 -18.97
CA GLY A 36 4.71 15.39 -20.06
C GLY A 36 3.85 16.64 -19.82
N ARG A 37 2.95 16.63 -18.82
CA ARG A 37 2.17 17.81 -18.39
C ARG A 37 2.77 18.50 -17.16
N LEU A 38 3.42 17.69 -16.30
CA LEU A 38 4.09 18.15 -15.07
C LEU A 38 5.52 17.62 -15.02
N PRO A 39 6.50 18.48 -14.66
CA PRO A 39 7.83 18.00 -14.31
C PRO A 39 7.73 17.11 -13.07
N TYR A 40 8.56 16.06 -13.00
CA TYR A 40 8.62 15.12 -11.87
C TYR A 40 7.30 14.42 -11.51
N ALA A 41 6.30 14.40 -12.42
CA ALA A 41 4.99 13.79 -12.15
C ALA A 41 5.07 12.34 -11.65
N THR A 42 5.98 11.54 -12.21
CA THR A 42 6.15 10.15 -11.80
C THR A 42 6.68 10.03 -10.37
N THR A 43 7.72 10.79 -10.03
CA THR A 43 8.28 10.80 -8.66
C THR A 43 7.24 11.31 -7.66
N ALA A 44 6.54 12.39 -8.01
CA ALA A 44 5.51 12.95 -7.15
C ALA A 44 4.34 11.97 -6.91
N LEU A 45 3.91 11.22 -7.93
CA LEU A 45 2.86 10.20 -7.79
C LEU A 45 3.33 8.97 -7.00
N ILE A 46 4.58 8.53 -7.17
CA ILE A 46 5.16 7.49 -6.32
C ILE A 46 5.14 7.93 -4.85
N ILE A 47 5.59 9.16 -4.57
CA ILE A 47 5.57 9.69 -3.21
C ILE A 47 4.13 9.81 -2.70
N ALA A 48 3.22 10.41 -3.46
CA ALA A 48 1.83 10.60 -3.07
C ALA A 48 1.10 9.27 -2.80
N ALA A 49 1.36 8.25 -3.62
CA ALA A 49 0.76 6.92 -3.48
C ALA A 49 1.34 6.10 -2.31
N ASN A 50 2.43 6.53 -1.68
CA ASN A 50 3.02 5.85 -0.51
C ASN A 50 3.03 6.74 0.74
N LEU A 51 2.67 8.01 0.61
CA LEU A 51 2.75 8.98 1.70
C LEU A 51 1.83 8.64 2.90
N PRO A 52 0.61 8.10 2.72
CA PRO A 52 -0.22 7.72 3.86
C PRO A 52 0.44 6.72 4.81
N ASP A 53 1.22 5.78 4.29
CA ASP A 53 1.92 4.75 5.07
C ASP A 53 3.07 5.26 5.94
N ILE A 54 3.35 6.57 5.93
CA ILE A 54 4.34 7.17 6.84
C ILE A 54 3.95 6.98 8.31
N ASP A 55 2.69 6.72 8.60
CA ASP A 55 2.17 6.47 9.95
C ASP A 55 2.73 5.18 10.59
N VAL A 56 3.26 4.26 9.79
CA VAL A 56 3.99 3.09 10.28
C VAL A 56 5.12 3.47 11.24
N VAL A 57 5.76 4.63 10.99
CA VAL A 57 6.84 5.13 11.86
C VAL A 57 6.33 5.53 13.25
N ALA A 58 5.09 6.01 13.35
CA ALA A 58 4.49 6.43 14.62
C ALA A 58 4.03 5.25 15.50
N GLY A 59 3.71 4.10 14.87
CA GLY A 59 3.17 2.90 15.55
C GLY A 59 4.14 1.73 15.66
N TRP A 60 5.46 1.97 15.71
CA TRP A 60 6.51 0.95 15.61
C TRP A 60 6.41 -0.21 16.63
N ASN A 61 5.65 -0.08 17.72
CA ASN A 61 5.60 -1.07 18.80
C ASN A 61 4.24 -1.77 18.88
N GLY A 62 4.12 -2.96 18.29
CA GLY A 62 3.07 -3.94 18.59
C GLY A 62 1.65 -3.38 18.42
N VAL A 63 0.89 -3.27 19.51
CA VAL A 63 -0.50 -2.79 19.49
C VAL A 63 -0.65 -1.32 19.12
N GLY A 64 0.39 -0.50 19.35
CA GLY A 64 0.43 0.90 18.90
C GLY A 64 0.27 1.01 17.38
N PHE A 65 0.79 0.04 16.63
CA PHE A 65 0.58 -0.06 15.19
C PHE A 65 -0.92 -0.16 14.82
N LEU A 66 -1.69 -1.03 15.48
CA LEU A 66 -3.14 -1.14 15.22
C LEU A 66 -3.91 0.11 15.64
N ALA A 67 -3.41 0.84 16.64
CA ALA A 67 -4.03 2.07 17.12
C ALA A 67 -3.85 3.23 16.13
N THR A 68 -2.69 3.34 15.47
CA THR A 68 -2.29 4.49 14.65
C THR A 68 -2.32 4.22 13.15
N HIS A 69 -1.90 3.02 12.72
CA HIS A 69 -1.83 2.68 11.31
C HIS A 69 -3.22 2.70 10.65
N ARG A 70 -3.28 3.19 9.43
CA ARG A 70 -4.50 3.35 8.62
C ARG A 70 -5.60 4.17 9.33
N SER A 71 -5.17 5.20 10.09
CA SER A 71 -6.08 6.16 10.76
C SER A 71 -5.95 7.57 10.19
N LEU A 72 -5.23 8.46 10.85
CA LEU A 72 -5.13 9.87 10.48
C LEU A 72 -4.71 10.06 9.02
N THR A 73 -3.59 9.49 8.62
CA THR A 73 -3.01 9.67 7.27
C THR A 73 -3.85 9.06 6.15
N HIS A 74 -4.71 8.09 6.50
CA HIS A 74 -5.64 7.42 5.57
C HIS A 74 -7.06 7.98 5.65
N SER A 75 -7.27 9.09 6.38
CA SER A 75 -8.59 9.68 6.54
C SER A 75 -8.92 10.67 5.41
N LEU A 76 -10.23 10.89 5.18
CA LEU A 76 -10.70 11.93 4.27
C LEU A 76 -10.29 13.34 4.73
N VAL A 77 -10.01 13.51 6.03
CA VAL A 77 -9.54 14.80 6.58
C VAL A 77 -8.07 15.05 6.19
N ALA A 78 -7.23 14.01 6.22
CA ALA A 78 -5.82 14.15 5.85
C ALA A 78 -5.61 14.24 4.33
N LEU A 79 -6.50 13.65 3.53
CA LEU A 79 -6.38 13.64 2.06
C LEU A 79 -6.10 15.02 1.45
N PRO A 80 -6.86 16.09 1.73
CA PRO A 80 -6.56 17.42 1.18
C PRO A 80 -5.24 17.98 1.70
N ALA A 81 -4.90 17.78 2.97
CA ALA A 81 -3.63 18.25 3.54
C ALA A 81 -2.42 17.60 2.87
N LEU A 82 -2.46 16.28 2.68
CA LEU A 82 -1.42 15.51 1.98
C LEU A 82 -1.33 15.91 0.50
N ALA A 83 -2.46 16.15 -0.16
CA ALA A 83 -2.48 16.62 -1.55
C ALA A 83 -1.84 18.03 -1.70
N VAL A 84 -2.10 18.93 -0.76
CA VAL A 84 -1.46 20.25 -0.71
C VAL A 84 0.04 20.12 -0.48
N LEU A 85 0.47 19.26 0.43
CA LEU A 85 1.89 18.99 0.69
C LEU A 85 2.61 18.51 -0.57
N ILE A 86 2.03 17.56 -1.30
CA ILE A 86 2.58 17.06 -2.57
C ILE A 86 2.62 18.18 -3.63
N ALA A 87 1.55 18.95 -3.78
CA ALA A 87 1.48 20.04 -4.73
C ALA A 87 2.54 21.12 -4.45
N TRP A 88 2.70 21.47 -3.19
CA TRP A 88 3.72 22.43 -2.74
C TRP A 88 5.13 21.90 -3.02
N GLY A 89 5.43 20.66 -2.61
CA GLY A 89 6.73 20.02 -2.82
C GLY A 89 7.08 19.90 -4.31
N LEU A 90 6.11 19.55 -5.18
CA LEU A 90 6.30 19.47 -6.62
C LEU A 90 6.64 20.84 -7.22
N ARG A 91 5.92 21.90 -6.84
CA ARG A 91 6.20 23.26 -7.30
C ARG A 91 7.54 23.79 -6.80
N TRP A 92 7.88 23.50 -5.53
CA TRP A 92 9.17 23.86 -4.96
C TRP A 92 10.32 23.19 -5.71
N ALA A 93 10.22 21.88 -5.95
CA ALA A 93 11.23 21.11 -6.69
C ALA A 93 11.41 21.63 -8.13
N ALA A 94 10.29 21.90 -8.82
CA ALA A 94 10.32 22.47 -10.17
C ALA A 94 11.02 23.85 -10.18
N GLY A 95 10.68 24.72 -9.24
CA GLY A 95 11.30 26.06 -9.11
C GLY A 95 12.77 25.99 -8.72
N TYR A 96 13.15 25.09 -7.82
CA TYR A 96 14.55 24.89 -7.41
C TYR A 96 15.41 24.41 -8.60
N HIS A 97 14.96 23.38 -9.30
CA HIS A 97 15.69 22.83 -10.44
C HIS A 97 15.87 23.85 -11.57
N PHE A 98 14.81 24.64 -11.84
CA PHE A 98 14.87 25.72 -12.82
C PHE A 98 15.91 26.78 -12.45
N ARG A 99 15.88 27.30 -11.21
CA ARG A 99 16.88 28.26 -10.72
C ARG A 99 18.30 27.73 -10.80
N ARG A 100 18.49 26.46 -10.49
CA ARG A 100 19.80 25.78 -10.59
C ARG A 100 20.30 25.73 -12.04
N GLN A 101 19.43 25.35 -12.97
CA GLN A 101 19.78 25.35 -14.42
C GLN A 101 20.14 26.76 -14.93
N GLN A 102 19.40 27.79 -14.55
CA GLN A 102 19.73 29.17 -14.92
C GLN A 102 21.12 29.58 -14.43
N ARG A 103 21.43 29.31 -13.15
CA ARG A 103 22.75 29.62 -12.58
C ARG A 103 23.87 28.90 -13.33
N GLN A 104 23.68 27.64 -13.69
CA GLN A 104 24.68 26.86 -14.43
C GLN A 104 24.88 27.41 -15.84
N ARG A 105 23.82 27.79 -16.55
CA ARG A 105 23.91 28.41 -17.87
C ARG A 105 24.60 29.77 -17.80
N GLN A 106 24.27 30.58 -16.79
CA GLN A 106 24.90 31.91 -16.60
C GLN A 106 26.40 31.74 -16.31
N ALA A 107 26.79 30.84 -15.40
CA ALA A 107 28.19 30.55 -15.12
C ALA A 107 28.96 30.05 -16.37
N HIS A 108 28.30 29.23 -17.20
CA HIS A 108 28.92 28.79 -18.47
C HIS A 108 29.10 29.94 -19.45
N ARG A 109 28.09 30.82 -19.60
CA ARG A 109 28.21 32.04 -20.43
C ARG A 109 29.34 32.94 -19.95
N ASP A 110 29.41 33.20 -18.64
CA ASP A 110 30.44 34.06 -18.06
C ASP A 110 31.85 33.46 -18.30
N ALA A 111 31.99 32.16 -18.20
CA ALA A 111 33.24 31.46 -18.50
C ALA A 111 33.63 31.56 -19.98
N VAL A 112 32.67 31.40 -20.91
CA VAL A 112 32.91 31.55 -22.36
C VAL A 112 33.31 32.97 -22.70
N LEU A 113 32.64 33.98 -22.12
CA LEU A 113 32.98 35.40 -22.32
C LEU A 113 34.34 35.76 -21.73
N ALA A 114 34.73 35.16 -20.59
CA ALA A 114 36.05 35.35 -20.00
C ALA A 114 37.18 34.82 -20.91
N VAL A 115 36.98 33.63 -21.51
CA VAL A 115 37.94 33.06 -22.48
C VAL A 115 38.05 33.95 -23.74
N GLY A 116 36.93 34.51 -24.22
CA GLY A 116 36.93 35.40 -25.35
C GLY A 116 37.69 36.74 -25.10
N ARG A 117 37.67 37.21 -23.82
CA ARG A 117 38.41 38.44 -23.42
C ARG A 117 39.92 38.20 -23.30
N VAL A 118 40.37 37.02 -22.94
CA VAL A 118 41.80 36.67 -22.78
C VAL A 118 42.48 36.56 -24.13
N ARG A 119 41.77 36.29 -25.22
CA ARG A 119 42.32 36.18 -26.59
C ARG A 119 42.52 37.51 -27.34
N SER A 120 42.07 38.63 -26.81
CA SER A 120 42.34 39.92 -27.40
C SER A 120 43.64 40.52 -26.84
N THR A 121 44.75 40.27 -27.46
CA THR A 121 46.04 40.94 -27.19
C THR A 121 45.94 42.41 -27.56
N PRO A 122 46.46 43.33 -26.73
CA PRO A 122 46.48 44.77 -27.07
C PRO A 122 47.33 44.95 -28.32
N GLY A 123 46.75 45.42 -29.43
CA GLY A 123 47.42 45.71 -30.68
C GLY A 123 46.95 44.98 -31.92
N GLU A 124 46.16 43.92 -31.77
CA GLU A 124 45.51 43.31 -32.94
C GLU A 124 44.21 44.02 -33.33
N PRO A 125 43.93 44.20 -34.65
CA PRO A 125 42.69 44.81 -35.09
C PRO A 125 41.52 43.99 -34.51
N ARG A 126 40.57 44.68 -33.80
CA ARG A 126 39.33 44.07 -33.32
C ARG A 126 38.71 43.28 -34.46
N VAL A 127 38.81 41.96 -34.42
CA VAL A 127 38.00 41.11 -35.29
C VAL A 127 36.56 41.51 -34.96
N LYS A 128 35.89 42.20 -35.92
CA LYS A 128 34.45 42.45 -35.84
C LYS A 128 33.82 41.11 -35.48
N SER A 129 33.04 41.08 -34.39
CA SER A 129 32.28 39.89 -34.04
C SER A 129 31.45 39.50 -35.27
N VAL A 130 31.96 38.52 -36.00
CA VAL A 130 31.23 37.94 -37.14
C VAL A 130 30.03 37.27 -36.52
N ARG A 131 28.84 37.81 -36.78
CA ARG A 131 27.63 37.15 -36.32
C ARG A 131 27.53 35.82 -37.04
N LEU A 132 27.05 34.79 -36.34
CA LEU A 132 26.80 33.48 -36.92
C LEU A 132 25.90 33.54 -38.17
N GLU A 133 25.03 34.54 -38.23
CA GLU A 133 24.15 34.87 -39.36
C GLU A 133 24.93 35.28 -40.62
N ASP A 134 26.09 35.92 -40.44
CA ASP A 134 26.95 36.35 -41.55
C ASP A 134 27.74 35.18 -42.16
N LEU A 135 27.96 34.12 -41.38
CA LEU A 135 28.65 32.91 -41.81
C LEU A 135 27.70 31.79 -42.26
N TRP A 136 26.49 31.76 -41.74
CA TRP A 136 25.42 30.81 -42.02
C TRP A 136 24.08 31.50 -42.15
N PRO A 137 23.67 31.90 -43.35
CA PRO A 137 22.36 32.53 -43.59
C PRO A 137 21.15 31.66 -43.17
N GLU A 138 21.33 30.36 -43.13
CA GLU A 138 20.31 29.42 -42.65
C GLU A 138 20.08 29.47 -41.13
N ALA A 139 20.95 30.15 -40.39
CA ALA A 139 20.77 30.43 -38.95
C ALA A 139 19.87 31.67 -38.69
N ALA A 140 19.45 32.39 -39.73
CA ALA A 140 18.50 33.47 -39.64
C ALA A 140 17.12 32.96 -39.31
N GLY A 141 16.84 32.74 -38.04
CA GLY A 141 15.64 32.13 -37.48
C GLY A 141 15.94 31.18 -36.31
N ALA A 142 17.21 30.93 -36.05
CA ALA A 142 17.61 30.28 -34.82
C ALA A 142 17.28 31.23 -33.64
N PRO A 143 16.73 30.69 -32.52
CA PRO A 143 16.49 31.51 -31.32
C PRO A 143 17.79 32.19 -30.92
N ASP A 144 17.72 33.50 -30.69
CA ASP A 144 18.85 34.31 -30.25
C ASP A 144 19.59 33.59 -29.11
N PRO A 145 20.85 33.14 -29.29
CA PRO A 145 21.59 32.50 -28.24
C PRO A 145 21.78 33.39 -27.02
N ASP A 146 21.57 34.71 -27.18
CA ASP A 146 21.64 35.72 -26.13
C ASP A 146 20.27 36.03 -25.52
N ALA A 147 19.17 35.62 -26.13
CA ALA A 147 17.86 35.73 -25.50
C ALA A 147 17.87 34.93 -24.18
N ALA A 148 17.60 35.62 -23.08
CA ALA A 148 17.42 34.96 -21.81
C ALA A 148 16.29 33.90 -21.98
N PRO A 149 16.55 32.62 -21.73
CA PRO A 149 15.52 31.61 -21.91
C PRO A 149 14.32 32.01 -21.06
N GLU A 150 13.16 32.15 -21.72
CA GLU A 150 11.90 32.39 -21.00
C GLU A 150 11.80 31.43 -19.83
N THR A 151 11.53 31.99 -18.65
CA THR A 151 11.33 31.15 -17.45
C THR A 151 10.13 30.28 -17.69
N PRO A 152 10.27 28.94 -17.81
CA PRO A 152 9.09 28.11 -17.95
C PRO A 152 8.17 28.39 -16.77
N PRO A 153 6.88 28.61 -17.00
CA PRO A 153 5.94 28.90 -15.94
C PRO A 153 5.95 27.77 -14.93
N LEU A 154 5.90 28.11 -13.64
CA LEU A 154 5.75 27.09 -12.59
C LEU A 154 4.50 26.24 -12.87
N PRO A 155 4.54 24.94 -12.57
CA PRO A 155 3.39 24.08 -12.77
C PRO A 155 2.12 24.64 -12.13
N SER A 156 0.98 24.51 -12.81
CA SER A 156 -0.31 24.98 -12.31
C SER A 156 -0.66 24.31 -10.95
N TRP A 157 -1.06 25.11 -9.97
CA TRP A 157 -1.53 24.61 -8.67
C TRP A 157 -2.65 23.59 -8.80
N ARG A 158 -3.63 23.85 -9.68
CA ARG A 158 -4.77 22.95 -9.91
C ARG A 158 -4.31 21.58 -10.36
N LEU A 159 -3.36 21.51 -11.28
CA LEU A 159 -2.86 20.25 -11.80
C LEU A 159 -1.97 19.52 -10.77
N CYS A 160 -1.18 20.25 -9.97
CA CYS A 160 -0.39 19.68 -8.87
C CYS A 160 -1.28 19.12 -7.75
N LEU A 161 -2.34 19.86 -7.37
CA LEU A 161 -3.34 19.40 -6.41
C LEU A 161 -4.06 18.15 -6.91
N LEU A 162 -4.52 18.16 -8.17
CA LEU A 162 -5.16 16.97 -8.77
C LEU A 162 -4.24 15.76 -8.70
N LEU A 163 -2.94 15.92 -9.01
CA LEU A 163 -1.96 14.84 -8.89
C LEU A 163 -1.87 14.33 -7.45
N GLY A 164 -1.80 15.22 -6.45
CA GLY A 164 -1.77 14.87 -5.04
C GLY A 164 -3.03 14.11 -4.61
N PHE A 165 -4.22 14.64 -4.96
CA PHE A 165 -5.50 13.97 -4.65
C PHE A 165 -5.61 12.59 -5.29
N VAL A 166 -5.22 12.45 -6.56
CA VAL A 166 -5.27 11.17 -7.27
C VAL A 166 -4.27 10.18 -6.67
N GLY A 167 -3.05 10.62 -6.34
CA GLY A 167 -2.03 9.75 -5.75
C GLY A 167 -2.42 9.26 -4.35
N VAL A 168 -2.72 10.16 -3.43
CA VAL A 168 -3.15 9.82 -2.06
C VAL A 168 -4.49 9.08 -2.07
N GLY A 169 -5.45 9.54 -2.88
CA GLY A 169 -6.76 8.90 -3.00
C GLY A 169 -6.70 7.48 -3.56
N SER A 170 -5.80 7.20 -4.52
CA SER A 170 -5.61 5.84 -5.05
C SER A 170 -5.07 4.90 -3.99
N HIS A 171 -4.17 5.37 -3.10
CA HIS A 171 -3.68 4.60 -1.97
C HIS A 171 -4.82 4.21 -1.02
N ILE A 172 -5.56 5.20 -0.50
CA ILE A 172 -6.67 4.97 0.43
C ILE A 172 -7.72 4.02 -0.18
N LEU A 173 -8.03 4.19 -1.47
CA LEU A 173 -8.99 3.36 -2.18
C LEU A 173 -8.53 1.90 -2.29
N LEU A 174 -7.26 1.66 -2.64
CA LEU A 174 -6.71 0.31 -2.70
C LEU A 174 -6.72 -0.37 -1.34
N ASP A 175 -6.39 0.34 -0.29
CA ASP A 175 -6.41 -0.17 1.07
C ASP A 175 -7.81 -0.52 1.58
N MET A 176 -8.83 0.24 1.18
CA MET A 176 -10.24 -0.09 1.48
C MET A 176 -10.68 -1.40 0.84
N MET A 177 -10.06 -1.81 -0.27
CA MET A 177 -10.39 -3.06 -0.97
C MET A 177 -9.85 -4.30 -0.23
N THR A 178 -8.89 -4.11 0.69
CA THR A 178 -8.26 -5.20 1.44
C THR A 178 -9.05 -5.61 2.67
N SER A 179 -8.67 -6.76 3.25
CA SER A 179 -9.30 -7.27 4.48
C SER A 179 -8.83 -6.56 5.74
N PHE A 180 -7.70 -5.87 5.68
CA PHE A 180 -7.25 -5.04 6.81
C PHE A 180 -8.16 -3.80 6.97
N GLY A 181 -8.46 -3.12 5.88
CA GLY A 181 -9.30 -1.94 5.84
C GLY A 181 -8.62 -0.65 6.34
N VAL A 182 -9.37 0.44 6.38
CA VAL A 182 -8.93 1.78 6.80
C VAL A 182 -10.00 2.49 7.63
N ARG A 183 -9.59 3.40 8.52
CA ARG A 183 -10.49 4.29 9.27
C ARG A 183 -10.68 5.62 8.53
N VAL A 184 -11.29 5.55 7.37
CA VAL A 184 -11.42 6.68 6.43
C VAL A 184 -12.15 7.90 7.02
N LEU A 185 -13.04 7.71 8.02
CA LEU A 185 -13.78 8.78 8.69
C LEU A 185 -13.11 9.28 9.99
N TRP A 186 -11.88 8.83 10.29
CA TRP A 186 -11.15 9.34 11.46
C TRP A 186 -10.96 10.87 11.34
N PRO A 187 -11.06 11.69 12.42
CA PRO A 187 -11.29 11.35 13.83
C PRO A 187 -12.77 11.22 14.21
N PHE A 188 -13.72 11.48 13.32
CA PHE A 188 -15.16 11.53 13.64
C PHE A 188 -15.76 10.14 13.90
N SER A 189 -15.17 9.10 13.32
CA SER A 189 -15.58 7.70 13.52
C SER A 189 -14.36 6.79 13.57
N GLN A 190 -14.41 5.80 14.47
CA GLN A 190 -13.42 4.74 14.59
C GLN A 190 -13.75 3.53 13.71
N HIS A 191 -14.78 3.59 12.90
CA HIS A 191 -15.22 2.48 12.06
C HIS A 191 -14.17 2.10 11.00
N TRP A 192 -13.90 0.79 10.88
CA TRP A 192 -13.01 0.22 9.87
C TRP A 192 -13.80 -0.10 8.60
N PHE A 193 -13.43 0.54 7.50
CA PHE A 193 -13.97 0.27 6.17
C PHE A 193 -13.07 -0.74 5.46
N ALA A 194 -13.58 -1.92 5.19
CA ALA A 194 -12.89 -2.99 4.47
C ALA A 194 -13.87 -3.70 3.54
N TRP A 195 -13.52 -3.83 2.27
CA TRP A 195 -14.39 -4.45 1.27
C TRP A 195 -14.06 -5.93 1.03
N ASP A 196 -12.95 -6.44 1.54
CA ASP A 196 -12.56 -7.85 1.58
C ASP A 196 -12.39 -8.56 0.22
N PHE A 197 -12.36 -7.86 -0.89
CA PHE A 197 -12.25 -8.52 -2.19
C PHE A 197 -10.84 -8.54 -2.77
N MET A 198 -9.88 -7.81 -2.20
CA MET A 198 -8.46 -7.85 -2.59
C MET A 198 -7.59 -8.33 -1.42
N PRO A 199 -6.60 -9.19 -1.68
CA PRO A 199 -5.58 -9.50 -0.66
C PRO A 199 -4.68 -8.28 -0.45
N GLU A 200 -4.02 -8.19 0.70
CA GLU A 200 -3.07 -7.10 1.00
C GLU A 200 -1.94 -7.00 -0.04
N MET A 201 -1.55 -8.11 -0.62
CA MET A 201 -0.59 -8.21 -1.72
C MET A 201 -1.15 -9.13 -2.80
N ASP A 202 -1.46 -8.60 -3.96
CA ASP A 202 -1.99 -9.37 -5.08
C ASP A 202 -0.92 -9.55 -6.17
N PRO A 203 -0.37 -10.77 -6.34
CA PRO A 203 0.65 -11.02 -7.36
C PRO A 203 0.15 -10.82 -8.79
N TRP A 204 -1.15 -10.99 -9.04
CA TRP A 204 -1.74 -10.77 -10.36
C TRP A 204 -1.75 -9.29 -10.75
N VAL A 205 -2.03 -8.40 -9.78
CA VAL A 205 -1.91 -6.95 -9.98
C VAL A 205 -0.47 -6.57 -10.34
N TRP A 206 0.53 -7.17 -9.66
CA TRP A 206 1.94 -6.92 -9.97
C TRP A 206 2.31 -7.41 -11.37
N ILE A 207 1.90 -8.62 -11.74
CA ILE A 207 2.15 -9.19 -13.07
C ILE A 207 1.55 -8.29 -14.16
N ILE A 208 0.28 -7.89 -14.02
CA ILE A 208 -0.41 -7.01 -14.97
C ILE A 208 0.34 -5.68 -15.11
N LEU A 209 0.64 -5.01 -13.98
CA LEU A 209 1.29 -3.71 -14.00
C LEU A 209 2.73 -3.79 -14.52
N LEU A 210 3.54 -4.72 -14.03
CA LEU A 210 4.93 -4.88 -14.47
C LEU A 210 4.99 -5.21 -15.96
N PHE A 211 4.21 -6.18 -16.42
CA PHE A 211 4.21 -6.57 -17.83
C PHE A 211 3.82 -5.39 -18.73
N LEU A 212 2.69 -4.73 -18.48
CA LEU A 212 2.18 -3.66 -19.32
C LEU A 212 2.98 -2.35 -19.21
N LEU A 213 3.65 -2.09 -18.08
CA LEU A 213 4.50 -0.93 -17.92
C LEU A 213 5.91 -1.13 -18.49
N LEU A 214 6.44 -2.37 -18.50
CA LEU A 214 7.78 -2.67 -19.00
C LEU A 214 7.77 -3.04 -20.49
N ALA A 215 6.74 -3.70 -21.00
CA ALA A 215 6.65 -4.13 -22.40
C ALA A 215 6.95 -3.03 -23.44
N PRO A 216 6.45 -1.77 -23.30
CA PRO A 216 6.81 -0.72 -24.24
C PRO A 216 8.28 -0.30 -24.16
N MET A 217 8.92 -0.48 -23.01
CA MET A 217 10.34 -0.15 -22.84
C MET A 217 11.22 -1.18 -23.54
N THR A 218 10.94 -2.47 -23.35
CA THR A 218 11.67 -3.56 -24.01
C THR A 218 11.46 -3.55 -25.52
N LEU A 219 10.20 -3.41 -25.98
CA LEU A 219 9.87 -3.28 -27.42
C LEU A 219 10.46 -2.00 -28.03
N GLY A 220 10.59 -0.92 -27.26
CA GLY A 220 11.22 0.32 -27.69
C GLY A 220 12.73 0.20 -27.89
N LEU A 221 13.42 -0.62 -27.07
CA LEU A 221 14.85 -0.91 -27.24
C LEU A 221 15.10 -1.66 -28.54
N VAL A 222 14.33 -2.72 -28.81
CA VAL A 222 14.38 -3.47 -30.08
C VAL A 222 14.00 -2.59 -31.28
N GLY A 223 12.93 -1.77 -31.13
CA GLY A 223 12.46 -0.87 -32.17
C GLY A 223 13.44 0.26 -32.54
N SER A 224 14.28 0.71 -31.59
CA SER A 224 15.28 1.75 -31.87
C SER A 224 16.40 1.27 -32.79
N GLU A 225 16.72 -0.02 -32.77
CA GLU A 225 17.71 -0.63 -33.68
C GLU A 225 17.21 -0.72 -35.13
N ILE A 226 15.91 -0.81 -35.32
CA ILE A 226 15.27 -0.92 -36.67
C ILE A 226 14.63 0.40 -37.14
N GLY A 227 14.89 1.53 -36.44
CA GLY A 227 14.39 2.86 -36.81
C GLY A 227 12.88 3.06 -36.61
N ALA A 228 12.21 2.21 -35.86
CA ALA A 228 10.77 2.32 -35.62
C ALA A 228 10.41 3.50 -34.70
N ARG A 229 9.29 4.17 -35.00
CA ARG A 229 8.76 5.26 -34.15
C ARG A 229 8.51 4.78 -32.74
N ARG A 230 8.93 5.55 -31.72
CA ARG A 230 8.67 5.28 -30.29
C ARG A 230 7.17 5.12 -30.04
N ARG A 231 6.75 3.96 -29.55
CA ARG A 231 5.36 3.71 -29.17
C ARG A 231 4.97 4.52 -27.94
N PRO A 232 3.75 5.06 -27.88
CA PRO A 232 3.33 5.90 -26.77
C PRO A 232 3.16 5.02 -25.49
N HIS A 233 4.03 5.23 -24.50
CA HIS A 233 3.92 4.61 -23.14
C HIS A 233 2.59 4.93 -22.45
N ARG A 234 1.84 5.94 -22.93
CA ARG A 234 0.56 6.35 -22.39
C ARG A 234 -0.52 5.28 -22.59
N LEU A 235 -0.62 4.73 -23.79
CA LEU A 235 -1.65 3.72 -24.10
C LEU A 235 -1.46 2.47 -23.24
N SER A 236 -0.22 1.98 -23.11
CA SER A 236 0.05 0.80 -22.25
C SER A 236 -0.28 1.04 -20.79
N ALA A 237 -0.04 2.26 -20.27
CA ALA A 237 -0.42 2.61 -18.92
C ALA A 237 -1.95 2.68 -18.73
N ILE A 238 -2.68 3.19 -19.71
CA ILE A 238 -4.16 3.18 -19.69
C ILE A 238 -4.68 1.74 -19.72
N ILE A 239 -4.12 0.89 -20.59
CA ILE A 239 -4.49 -0.53 -20.65
C ILE A 239 -4.15 -1.23 -19.33
N ALA A 240 -3.01 -0.93 -18.70
CA ALA A 240 -2.63 -1.48 -17.40
C ALA A 240 -3.64 -1.13 -16.30
N LEU A 241 -4.03 0.15 -16.21
CA LEU A 241 -5.04 0.58 -15.25
C LEU A 241 -6.42 -0.04 -15.54
N ALA A 242 -6.82 -0.12 -16.80
CA ALA A 242 -8.07 -0.77 -17.19
C ALA A 242 -8.07 -2.27 -16.84
N ALA A 243 -6.95 -2.98 -17.09
CA ALA A 243 -6.80 -4.40 -16.78
C ALA A 243 -6.82 -4.65 -15.25
N VAL A 244 -6.16 -3.79 -14.46
CA VAL A 244 -6.22 -3.87 -12.99
C VAL A 244 -7.65 -3.60 -12.50
N THR A 245 -8.33 -2.60 -13.05
CA THR A 245 -9.74 -2.30 -12.70
C THR A 245 -10.66 -3.48 -13.04
N ALA A 246 -10.48 -4.09 -14.20
CA ALA A 246 -11.23 -5.29 -14.58
C ALA A 246 -10.95 -6.47 -13.65
N TRP A 247 -9.68 -6.68 -13.26
CA TRP A 247 -9.28 -7.69 -12.28
C TRP A 247 -9.95 -7.47 -10.92
N ILE A 248 -9.92 -6.23 -10.41
CA ILE A 248 -10.62 -5.85 -9.18
C ILE A 248 -12.12 -6.15 -9.31
N GLY A 249 -12.74 -5.85 -10.45
CA GLY A 249 -14.13 -6.19 -10.72
C GLY A 249 -14.43 -7.70 -10.67
N VAL A 250 -13.55 -8.52 -11.22
CA VAL A 250 -13.65 -10.00 -11.16
C VAL A 250 -13.55 -10.47 -9.69
N ARG A 251 -12.59 -9.93 -8.92
CA ARG A 251 -12.44 -10.26 -7.49
C ARG A 251 -13.68 -9.86 -6.69
N ALA A 252 -14.19 -8.65 -6.91
CA ALA A 252 -15.41 -8.18 -6.26
C ALA A 252 -16.62 -9.06 -6.60
N PHE A 253 -16.77 -9.46 -7.87
CA PHE A 253 -17.85 -10.37 -8.29
C PHE A 253 -17.78 -11.71 -7.54
N TYR A 254 -16.60 -12.34 -7.47
CA TYR A 254 -16.44 -13.60 -6.74
C TYR A 254 -16.65 -13.44 -5.23
N HIS A 255 -16.17 -12.35 -4.64
CA HIS A 255 -16.41 -12.03 -3.24
C HIS A 255 -17.92 -12.01 -2.91
N TYR A 256 -18.69 -11.20 -3.64
CA TYR A 256 -20.14 -11.07 -3.40
C TYR A 256 -20.88 -12.39 -3.67
N ARG A 257 -20.45 -13.17 -4.65
CA ARG A 257 -21.01 -14.49 -4.92
C ARG A 257 -20.81 -15.45 -3.74
N VAL A 258 -19.62 -15.48 -3.14
CA VAL A 258 -19.31 -16.32 -1.98
C VAL A 258 -20.05 -15.83 -0.73
N VAL A 259 -20.03 -14.51 -0.45
CA VAL A 259 -20.76 -13.94 0.70
C VAL A 259 -22.24 -14.24 0.64
N ARG A 260 -22.87 -14.09 -0.52
CA ARG A 260 -24.28 -14.41 -0.72
C ARG A 260 -24.58 -15.88 -0.44
N LEU A 261 -23.76 -16.81 -0.98
CA LEU A 261 -23.91 -18.22 -0.72
C LEU A 261 -23.83 -18.54 0.78
N LEU A 262 -22.83 -17.99 1.48
CA LEU A 262 -22.64 -18.21 2.91
C LEU A 262 -23.80 -17.65 3.73
N ALA A 263 -24.35 -16.52 3.34
CA ALA A 263 -25.49 -15.89 4.04
C ALA A 263 -26.79 -16.73 3.94
N GLU A 264 -26.94 -17.53 2.87
CA GLU A 264 -28.08 -18.41 2.62
C GLU A 264 -27.87 -19.85 3.18
N THR A 265 -26.64 -20.17 3.69
CA THR A 265 -26.29 -21.53 4.12
C THR A 265 -26.40 -21.66 5.64
N GLU A 266 -27.25 -22.56 6.09
CA GLU A 266 -27.31 -22.93 7.51
C GLU A 266 -26.08 -23.73 7.93
N VAL A 267 -25.55 -23.41 9.11
CA VAL A 267 -24.41 -24.11 9.73
C VAL A 267 -24.85 -24.78 11.00
N GLY A 268 -24.91 -26.13 10.96
CA GLY A 268 -25.36 -26.95 12.08
C GLY A 268 -26.76 -26.60 12.56
N GLY A 269 -27.70 -26.39 11.63
CA GLY A 269 -29.10 -26.07 11.93
C GLY A 269 -29.34 -24.64 12.43
N HIS A 270 -28.36 -23.74 12.24
CA HIS A 270 -28.50 -22.34 12.64
C HIS A 270 -28.20 -21.42 11.46
N ALA A 271 -29.02 -20.39 11.27
CA ALA A 271 -28.76 -19.33 10.31
C ALA A 271 -27.49 -18.54 10.70
N PRO A 272 -26.69 -18.08 9.71
CA PRO A 272 -25.53 -17.26 9.95
C PRO A 272 -25.92 -15.93 10.62
N ARG A 273 -25.16 -15.51 11.63
CA ARG A 273 -25.25 -14.15 12.22
C ARG A 273 -24.36 -13.15 11.49
N LYS A 274 -23.18 -13.64 11.08
CA LYS A 274 -22.19 -12.86 10.37
C LYS A 274 -21.40 -13.77 9.45
N VAL A 275 -21.13 -13.30 8.25
CA VAL A 275 -20.32 -14.01 7.25
C VAL A 275 -19.16 -13.16 6.81
N GLY A 276 -18.04 -13.79 6.48
CA GLY A 276 -16.87 -13.18 5.87
C GLY A 276 -16.27 -14.09 4.81
N ALA A 277 -15.84 -13.51 3.70
CA ALA A 277 -15.09 -14.19 2.66
C ALA A 277 -13.85 -13.36 2.37
N PHE A 278 -12.66 -13.94 2.55
CA PHE A 278 -11.38 -13.27 2.46
C PHE A 278 -10.55 -13.87 1.34
N PRO A 279 -9.95 -13.05 0.48
CA PRO A 279 -9.26 -13.51 -0.71
C PRO A 279 -7.97 -14.26 -0.38
N TYR A 280 -7.74 -15.38 -1.03
CA TYR A 280 -6.45 -16.06 -1.02
C TYR A 280 -5.52 -15.44 -2.09
N ALA A 281 -4.31 -14.97 -1.68
CA ALA A 281 -3.41 -14.23 -2.56
C ALA A 281 -2.88 -15.05 -3.74
N GLY A 282 -2.64 -16.36 -3.54
CA GLY A 282 -2.07 -17.25 -4.56
C GLY A 282 -3.07 -17.72 -5.61
N SER A 283 -4.37 -17.56 -5.39
CA SER A 283 -5.41 -18.07 -6.31
C SER A 283 -6.53 -17.05 -6.51
N PRO A 284 -6.92 -16.79 -7.76
CA PRO A 284 -8.03 -15.88 -8.06
C PRO A 284 -9.39 -16.37 -7.56
N GLY A 285 -9.60 -17.69 -7.48
CA GLY A 285 -10.86 -18.32 -7.15
C GLY A 285 -11.01 -18.78 -5.70
N LEU A 286 -9.91 -18.92 -4.94
CA LEU A 286 -9.97 -19.43 -3.57
C LEU A 286 -10.24 -18.32 -2.56
N TRP A 287 -11.18 -18.61 -1.66
CA TRP A 287 -11.61 -17.71 -0.60
C TRP A 287 -11.60 -18.42 0.73
N HIS A 288 -10.89 -17.86 1.71
CA HIS A 288 -11.03 -18.22 3.10
C HIS A 288 -12.35 -17.67 3.63
N THR A 289 -13.13 -18.50 4.34
CA THR A 289 -14.46 -18.12 4.80
C THR A 289 -14.61 -18.27 6.30
N VAL A 290 -15.36 -17.35 6.91
CA VAL A 290 -15.72 -17.37 8.33
C VAL A 290 -17.22 -17.17 8.44
N VAL A 291 -17.91 -18.14 9.04
CA VAL A 291 -19.34 -18.06 9.34
C VAL A 291 -19.52 -18.08 10.85
N GLU A 292 -20.09 -17.02 11.40
CA GLU A 292 -20.45 -16.92 12.79
C GLU A 292 -21.91 -17.33 12.99
N THR A 293 -22.14 -18.25 13.91
CA THR A 293 -23.47 -18.67 14.37
C THR A 293 -23.56 -18.57 15.89
N LYS A 294 -24.66 -18.97 16.50
CA LYS A 294 -24.81 -18.96 17.95
C LYS A 294 -23.78 -19.87 18.62
N GLY A 295 -22.78 -19.29 19.31
CA GLY A 295 -21.79 -20.01 20.11
C GLY A 295 -20.68 -20.70 19.34
N ARG A 296 -20.53 -20.47 18.04
CA ARG A 296 -19.46 -21.07 17.23
C ARG A 296 -19.12 -20.30 15.97
N TYR A 297 -17.92 -20.54 15.48
CA TYR A 297 -17.45 -20.13 14.17
C TYR A 297 -17.18 -21.37 13.31
N GLN A 298 -17.50 -21.29 12.02
CA GLN A 298 -17.07 -22.28 11.04
C GLN A 298 -16.11 -21.61 10.07
N LEU A 299 -14.90 -22.17 9.97
CA LEU A 299 -13.87 -21.77 9.02
C LEU A 299 -13.89 -22.73 7.84
N GLY A 300 -13.76 -22.22 6.63
CA GLY A 300 -13.72 -23.01 5.41
C GLY A 300 -12.91 -22.36 4.31
N MET A 301 -12.76 -23.11 3.22
CA MET A 301 -12.17 -22.63 1.95
C MET A 301 -13.19 -22.90 0.85
N VAL A 302 -13.47 -21.88 0.03
CA VAL A 302 -14.44 -21.97 -1.07
C VAL A 302 -13.75 -21.59 -2.38
N ASP A 303 -13.92 -22.40 -3.42
CA ASP A 303 -13.54 -22.06 -4.78
C ASP A 303 -14.73 -21.39 -5.50
N ALA A 304 -14.64 -20.07 -5.66
CA ALA A 304 -15.67 -19.28 -6.30
C ALA A 304 -15.77 -19.50 -7.83
N THR A 305 -14.79 -20.16 -8.45
CA THR A 305 -14.79 -20.45 -9.91
C THR A 305 -15.64 -21.67 -10.24
N ALA A 306 -15.96 -22.51 -9.26
CA ALA A 306 -16.79 -23.70 -9.50
C ALA A 306 -18.16 -23.34 -10.09
N ALA A 307 -18.59 -24.06 -11.09
CA ALA A 307 -19.83 -23.80 -11.84
C ALA A 307 -21.09 -23.80 -10.96
N ARG A 308 -21.07 -24.67 -9.93
CA ARG A 308 -22.14 -24.72 -8.91
C ARG A 308 -21.49 -24.59 -7.54
N LEU A 309 -21.80 -23.48 -6.85
CA LEU A 309 -21.48 -23.33 -5.44
C LEU A 309 -22.51 -24.12 -4.63
N LEU A 310 -22.23 -25.41 -4.36
CA LEU A 310 -23.09 -26.27 -3.52
C LEU A 310 -22.39 -26.48 -2.17
N PRO A 311 -23.06 -26.21 -1.03
CA PRO A 311 -22.57 -26.64 0.27
C PRO A 311 -22.76 -28.18 0.38
N PRO A 312 -21.88 -28.94 0.97
CA PRO A 312 -20.50 -28.73 1.46
C PRO A 312 -19.39 -29.14 0.47
N ALA A 313 -19.73 -29.46 -0.79
CA ALA A 313 -18.81 -30.00 -1.80
C ALA A 313 -17.75 -29.01 -2.33
N LEU A 314 -17.83 -27.76 -1.91
CA LEU A 314 -16.92 -26.68 -2.34
C LEU A 314 -15.76 -26.44 -1.40
N ALA A 315 -15.71 -27.16 -0.28
CA ALA A 315 -14.59 -27.05 0.62
C ALA A 315 -13.36 -27.69 -0.04
N ALA A 316 -12.39 -26.87 -0.44
CA ALA A 316 -11.06 -27.35 -0.81
C ALA A 316 -10.35 -28.07 0.35
N ALA A 317 -10.93 -27.98 1.55
CA ALA A 317 -10.58 -28.72 2.77
C ALA A 317 -11.83 -28.84 3.67
N PRO A 318 -11.94 -29.88 4.54
CA PRO A 318 -13.05 -30.00 5.48
C PRO A 318 -13.13 -28.75 6.38
N PRO A 319 -14.33 -28.24 6.67
CA PRO A 319 -14.51 -27.06 7.49
C PRO A 319 -14.06 -27.31 8.93
N GLN A 320 -13.44 -26.32 9.56
CA GLN A 320 -13.06 -26.34 10.97
C GLN A 320 -14.12 -25.60 11.79
N THR A 321 -14.66 -26.28 12.82
CA THR A 321 -15.60 -25.65 13.76
C THR A 321 -14.86 -25.24 15.02
N LEU A 322 -15.01 -23.98 15.41
CA LEU A 322 -14.48 -23.42 16.65
C LEU A 322 -15.64 -23.02 17.55
N TYR A 323 -15.72 -23.57 18.74
CA TYR A 323 -16.74 -23.20 19.73
C TYR A 323 -16.28 -21.98 20.53
N THR A 324 -17.18 -21.00 20.69
CA THR A 324 -16.88 -19.81 21.49
C THR A 324 -16.63 -20.23 22.96
N PRO A 325 -15.46 -19.95 23.53
CA PRO A 325 -15.14 -20.36 24.90
C PRO A 325 -16.04 -19.63 25.90
N ALA A 326 -16.34 -20.31 27.01
CA ALA A 326 -17.00 -19.67 28.15
C ALA A 326 -16.11 -18.57 28.71
N VAL A 327 -16.73 -17.47 29.17
CA VAL A 327 -15.99 -16.35 29.77
C VAL A 327 -15.51 -16.76 31.16
N THR A 328 -14.20 -17.03 31.26
CA THR A 328 -13.51 -17.31 32.51
C THR A 328 -12.94 -16.00 33.12
N PRO A 329 -12.54 -15.97 34.41
CA PRO A 329 -11.86 -14.80 35.03
C PRO A 329 -10.64 -14.37 34.23
N GLN A 330 -9.85 -15.32 33.67
CA GLN A 330 -8.69 -15.06 32.82
C GLN A 330 -9.09 -14.34 31.53
N ILE A 331 -10.11 -14.83 30.83
CA ILE A 331 -10.61 -14.20 29.62
C ILE A 331 -11.15 -12.79 29.93
N ALA A 332 -11.86 -12.63 31.05
CA ALA A 332 -12.36 -11.33 31.46
C ALA A 332 -11.21 -10.32 31.74
N LEU A 333 -10.18 -10.77 32.48
CA LEU A 333 -9.00 -9.98 32.75
C LEU A 333 -8.25 -9.60 31.44
N ALA A 334 -7.99 -10.59 30.58
CA ALA A 334 -7.32 -10.34 29.31
C ALA A 334 -8.06 -9.27 28.48
N ARG A 335 -9.39 -9.39 28.36
CA ARG A 335 -10.24 -8.46 27.59
C ARG A 335 -10.27 -7.05 28.18
N SER A 336 -10.05 -6.88 29.49
CA SER A 336 -10.04 -5.55 30.15
C SER A 336 -8.74 -4.78 29.92
N THR A 337 -7.69 -5.41 29.40
CA THR A 337 -6.42 -4.72 29.12
C THR A 337 -6.57 -3.68 28.01
N PRO A 338 -5.89 -2.50 28.10
CA PRO A 338 -5.95 -1.49 27.03
C PRO A 338 -5.54 -2.04 25.67
N GLN A 339 -4.56 -2.94 25.63
CA GLN A 339 -4.08 -3.57 24.40
C GLN A 339 -5.15 -4.48 23.76
N ALA A 340 -5.88 -5.24 24.58
CA ALA A 340 -6.97 -6.08 24.10
C ALA A 340 -8.13 -5.23 23.58
N GLN A 341 -8.43 -4.09 24.21
CA GLN A 341 -9.47 -3.18 23.74
C GLN A 341 -9.15 -2.63 22.36
N VAL A 342 -7.90 -2.22 22.10
CA VAL A 342 -7.43 -1.79 20.78
C VAL A 342 -7.56 -2.92 19.76
N PHE A 343 -7.12 -4.14 20.11
CA PHE A 343 -7.20 -5.29 19.21
C PHE A 343 -8.65 -5.70 18.92
N LEU A 344 -9.51 -5.76 19.91
CA LEU A 344 -10.92 -6.11 19.77
C LEU A 344 -11.71 -5.07 18.96
N HIS A 345 -11.31 -3.80 19.04
CA HIS A 345 -11.88 -2.75 18.18
C HIS A 345 -11.52 -2.93 16.71
N PHE A 346 -10.34 -3.46 16.42
CA PHE A 346 -9.91 -3.83 15.05
C PHE A 346 -10.53 -5.14 14.58
N ALA A 347 -10.67 -6.13 15.48
CA ALA A 347 -11.07 -7.48 15.14
C ALA A 347 -12.56 -7.57 14.75
N ARG A 348 -12.82 -8.11 13.54
CA ARG A 348 -14.20 -8.31 13.06
C ARG A 348 -14.77 -9.68 13.39
N PHE A 349 -13.91 -10.70 13.53
CA PHE A 349 -14.27 -12.05 13.94
C PHE A 349 -13.35 -12.50 15.09
N PRO A 350 -13.49 -11.85 16.28
CA PRO A 350 -12.61 -12.13 17.40
C PRO A 350 -12.82 -13.53 17.94
N TYR A 351 -11.73 -14.25 18.18
CA TYR A 351 -11.73 -15.56 18.83
C TYR A 351 -10.65 -15.61 19.89
N ILE A 352 -10.90 -16.36 20.99
CA ILE A 352 -10.00 -16.42 22.14
C ILE A 352 -9.61 -17.88 22.37
N TYR A 353 -8.30 -18.12 22.42
CA TYR A 353 -7.70 -19.37 22.89
C TYR A 353 -7.13 -19.17 24.28
N THR A 354 -7.25 -20.19 25.12
CA THR A 354 -6.60 -20.22 26.44
C THR A 354 -5.74 -21.46 26.55
N GLN A 355 -4.55 -21.31 27.13
CA GLN A 355 -3.62 -22.40 27.37
C GLN A 355 -3.02 -22.27 28.76
N GLN A 356 -3.16 -23.30 29.58
CA GLN A 356 -2.53 -23.37 30.88
C GLN A 356 -1.04 -23.59 30.74
N ARG A 357 -0.25 -22.87 31.55
CA ARG A 357 1.20 -23.04 31.65
C ARG A 357 1.57 -23.93 32.82
N GLU A 358 2.72 -24.59 32.74
CA GLU A 358 3.24 -25.49 33.80
C GLU A 358 3.38 -24.80 35.16
N ASN A 359 3.65 -23.47 35.16
CA ASN A 359 3.77 -22.67 36.37
C ASN A 359 2.42 -22.17 36.95
N GLY A 360 1.30 -22.76 36.54
CA GLY A 360 -0.05 -22.39 36.96
C GLY A 360 -0.63 -21.11 36.34
N GLY A 361 0.17 -20.37 35.54
CA GLY A 361 -0.32 -19.22 34.80
C GLY A 361 -1.09 -19.60 33.55
N THR A 362 -1.72 -18.62 32.89
CA THR A 362 -2.51 -18.82 31.68
C THR A 362 -1.99 -17.92 30.54
N ASN A 363 -1.87 -18.50 29.36
CA ASN A 363 -1.74 -17.77 28.12
C ASN A 363 -3.14 -17.54 27.54
N VAL A 364 -3.52 -16.29 27.30
CA VAL A 364 -4.76 -15.91 26.60
C VAL A 364 -4.37 -15.29 25.27
N LEU A 365 -4.75 -15.94 24.16
CA LEU A 365 -4.53 -15.46 22.81
C LEU A 365 -5.85 -14.94 22.24
N ILE A 366 -5.92 -13.66 21.95
CA ILE A 366 -7.03 -13.03 21.23
C ILE A 366 -6.62 -12.92 19.76
N THR A 367 -7.37 -13.49 18.85
CA THR A 367 -7.12 -13.47 17.41
C THR A 367 -8.32 -12.94 16.64
N ASP A 368 -8.09 -12.58 15.37
CA ASP A 368 -9.15 -12.32 14.41
C ASP A 368 -9.14 -13.40 13.33
N LEU A 369 -10.26 -14.10 13.21
CA LEU A 369 -10.40 -15.22 12.28
C LEU A 369 -10.33 -14.83 10.79
N ARG A 370 -10.36 -13.54 10.47
CA ARG A 370 -10.03 -13.05 9.12
C ARG A 370 -8.64 -13.50 8.66
N PHE A 371 -7.71 -13.61 9.61
CA PHE A 371 -6.31 -13.93 9.38
C PHE A 371 -5.95 -15.38 9.76
N LYS A 372 -6.96 -16.26 9.90
CA LYS A 372 -6.78 -17.68 10.18
C LYS A 372 -7.58 -18.51 9.19
N ALA A 373 -6.92 -19.21 8.30
CA ALA A 373 -7.56 -20.21 7.46
C ALA A 373 -7.85 -21.51 8.24
N ALA A 374 -8.79 -22.32 7.74
CA ALA A 374 -9.11 -23.59 8.33
C ALA A 374 -7.85 -24.49 8.39
N HIS A 375 -7.64 -25.14 9.54
CA HIS A 375 -6.49 -26.02 9.81
C HIS A 375 -5.09 -25.36 9.73
N GLU A 376 -5.02 -24.04 9.50
CA GLU A 376 -3.77 -23.28 9.56
C GLU A 376 -3.53 -22.67 10.95
N PRO A 377 -2.27 -22.37 11.31
CA PRO A 377 -1.97 -21.66 12.54
C PRO A 377 -2.53 -20.22 12.50
N VAL A 378 -2.70 -19.64 13.68
CA VAL A 378 -3.08 -18.22 13.81
C VAL A 378 -1.98 -17.34 13.23
N ASN A 379 -2.34 -16.49 12.26
CA ASN A 379 -1.39 -15.59 11.62
C ASN A 379 -1.24 -14.23 12.33
N MET A 380 -2.27 -13.81 13.08
CA MET A 380 -2.28 -12.55 13.83
C MET A 380 -3.06 -12.70 15.12
N GLY A 381 -2.49 -12.26 16.22
CA GLY A 381 -3.17 -12.29 17.52
C GLY A 381 -2.41 -11.54 18.60
N LEU A 382 -3.13 -11.24 19.67
CA LEU A 382 -2.60 -10.60 20.88
C LEU A 382 -2.46 -11.68 21.97
N LEU A 383 -1.24 -12.02 22.34
CA LEU A 383 -0.96 -12.93 23.46
C LEU A 383 -0.84 -12.12 24.76
N ILE A 384 -1.64 -12.48 25.72
CA ILE A 384 -1.63 -11.96 27.09
C ILE A 384 -1.22 -13.09 28.02
N ARG A 385 -0.14 -12.91 28.75
CA ARG A 385 0.33 -13.87 29.75
C ARG A 385 -0.13 -13.43 31.11
N GLU A 386 -0.81 -14.32 31.83
CA GLU A 386 -1.32 -14.09 33.17
C GLU A 386 -0.66 -15.04 34.17
N SER A 387 -0.46 -14.57 35.39
CA SER A 387 -0.02 -15.39 36.49
C SER A 387 -1.19 -16.23 37.05
N ALA A 388 -0.88 -17.24 37.90
CA ALA A 388 -1.88 -18.02 38.63
C ALA A 388 -2.82 -17.14 39.49
N ASN A 389 -2.32 -15.99 39.95
CA ASN A 389 -3.06 -15.02 40.79
C ASN A 389 -3.79 -13.94 39.98
N LEU A 390 -4.11 -14.19 38.70
CA LEU A 390 -4.83 -13.25 37.83
C LEU A 390 -4.17 -11.88 37.69
N HIS A 391 -2.85 -11.82 37.48
CA HIS A 391 -2.13 -10.59 37.14
C HIS A 391 -1.55 -10.72 35.74
N VAL A 392 -1.71 -9.66 34.93
CA VAL A 392 -1.11 -9.58 33.60
C VAL A 392 0.39 -9.42 33.72
N GLN A 393 1.16 -10.35 33.19
CA GLN A 393 2.63 -10.36 33.23
C GLN A 393 3.22 -9.70 31.97
N SER A 394 2.64 -9.98 30.80
CA SER A 394 3.09 -9.41 29.52
C SER A 394 2.00 -9.45 28.46
N THR A 395 2.12 -8.56 27.48
CA THR A 395 1.21 -8.45 26.34
C THR A 395 2.04 -8.30 25.07
N HIS A 396 1.83 -9.20 24.08
CA HIS A 396 2.58 -9.21 22.82
C HIS A 396 1.65 -9.35 21.63
N LEU A 397 1.77 -8.46 20.65
CA LEU A 397 1.11 -8.64 19.34
C LEU A 397 1.94 -9.58 18.47
N TYR A 398 1.34 -10.64 17.99
CA TYR A 398 1.93 -11.59 17.06
C TYR A 398 1.47 -11.33 15.64
N TRP A 399 2.42 -11.42 14.72
CA TRP A 399 2.19 -11.34 13.30
C TRP A 399 2.99 -12.43 12.61
N ARG A 400 2.36 -13.31 11.83
CA ARG A 400 2.90 -14.45 11.09
C ARG A 400 4.13 -15.14 11.69
N GLY A 401 3.98 -16.41 12.04
CA GLY A 401 5.09 -17.28 12.45
C GLY A 401 5.38 -17.35 13.95
N ALA A 402 4.80 -16.50 14.77
CA ALA A 402 4.98 -16.56 16.22
C ALA A 402 4.03 -17.57 16.93
N ALA A 403 3.10 -18.16 16.19
CA ALA A 403 2.22 -19.23 16.71
C ALA A 403 2.99 -20.48 17.16
N ALA A 404 4.20 -20.72 16.63
CA ALA A 404 5.09 -21.79 17.10
C ALA A 404 5.47 -21.65 18.59
N ALA A 405 5.40 -20.43 19.15
CA ALA A 405 5.67 -20.18 20.58
C ALA A 405 4.51 -20.60 21.50
N LEU A 406 3.36 -20.99 20.95
CA LEU A 406 2.15 -21.36 21.70
C LEU A 406 1.92 -22.88 21.74
N GLY A 407 2.78 -23.69 21.09
CA GLY A 407 2.55 -25.13 20.94
C GLY A 407 1.39 -25.48 19.99
N PRO A 408 1.06 -26.77 19.81
CA PRO A 408 -0.03 -27.20 18.94
C PRO A 408 -1.35 -26.56 19.39
N GLN A 409 -1.98 -25.81 18.49
CA GLN A 409 -3.30 -25.22 18.71
C GLN A 409 -4.38 -26.21 18.28
N PRO A 410 -5.51 -26.33 18.99
CA PRO A 410 -6.58 -27.25 18.64
C PRO A 410 -7.22 -26.97 17.30
#